data_e1fd3dcce51acc459a33d08a4cbe9cd4
#
_entry.id   e1fd3dcce51acc459a33d08a4cbe9cd4
#
_cell.length_a   1.000
_cell.length_b   1.000
_cell.length_c   1.000
_cell.angle_alpha   90.00
_cell.angle_beta   90.00
_cell.angle_gamma   90.00
#
_symmetry.space_group_name_H-M   'P 1'
#
loop_
_entity.id
_entity.type
_entity.pdbx_description
1 polymer ?
#
loop_
_entity_poly.entity_id
_entity_poly.type
_entity_poly.pdbx_seq_one_letter_code
_entity_poly.pdbx_strand_id
1 'polypeptide(L)'
;MPLLNGLKDSIIDHDIASMDATTLQVLNEPGRNPTTKSYAYCFRGGGEKEAAIVYEYNEKEHKQFVKDWFEGFSGAVHSDADSFFGDLYAQTNVEPLLCNAHARRKFEAITKTTKKKGLAHHAMSVYAKIYQIERKMKVEKRSFEEIKAIRQEKTLPLLNNFKQWLEEKQALVPQKSPIAKAINYTLRHWDGLARFCEDGRYLIDNNHTEREIK
;
A
#
# COMPACT_ATOMS: atom_id res chain seq x y z
N MET A 1 -6.31 -14.75 -24.34
CA MET A 1 -7.54 -15.49 -23.94
C MET A 1 -8.65 -14.48 -23.68
N PRO A 2 -9.84 -14.58 -24.31
CA PRO A 2 -10.86 -13.51 -24.25
C PRO A 2 -11.31 -13.14 -22.83
N LEU A 3 -11.50 -14.15 -21.95
CA LEU A 3 -11.94 -13.90 -20.58
C LEU A 3 -10.90 -13.15 -19.73
N LEU A 4 -9.63 -13.53 -19.84
CA LEU A 4 -8.55 -12.86 -19.11
C LEU A 4 -8.41 -11.40 -19.56
N ASN A 5 -8.48 -11.15 -20.87
CA ASN A 5 -8.44 -9.78 -21.40
C ASN A 5 -9.64 -8.97 -20.88
N GLY A 6 -10.86 -9.54 -20.91
CA GLY A 6 -12.03 -8.86 -20.37
C GLY A 6 -11.93 -8.53 -18.88
N LEU A 7 -11.30 -9.41 -18.06
CA LEU A 7 -11.04 -9.10 -16.64
C LEU A 7 -9.98 -7.99 -16.49
N LYS A 8 -8.92 -8.01 -17.32
CA LYS A 8 -7.91 -6.95 -17.33
C LYS A 8 -8.54 -5.62 -17.75
N ASP A 9 -9.29 -5.60 -18.85
CA ASP A 9 -9.98 -4.41 -19.32
C ASP A 9 -10.92 -3.85 -18.23
N SER A 10 -11.66 -4.73 -17.54
CA SER A 10 -12.50 -4.32 -16.41
C SER A 10 -11.70 -3.66 -15.27
N ILE A 11 -10.47 -4.08 -15.00
CA ILE A 11 -9.62 -3.42 -13.98
C ILE A 11 -9.11 -2.08 -14.50
N ILE A 12 -8.70 -2.01 -15.76
CA ILE A 12 -8.15 -0.79 -16.39
C ILE A 12 -9.20 0.30 -16.55
N ASP A 13 -10.46 -0.07 -16.78
CA ASP A 13 -11.60 0.86 -16.90
C ASP A 13 -12.03 1.48 -15.56
N HIS A 14 -11.54 0.96 -14.43
CA HIS A 14 -11.78 1.56 -13.13
C HIS A 14 -10.75 2.66 -12.81
N ASP A 15 -11.15 3.60 -11.94
CA ASP A 15 -10.27 4.67 -11.44
C ASP A 15 -9.51 4.29 -10.15
N ILE A 16 -9.75 3.07 -9.63
CA ILE A 16 -9.07 2.52 -8.45
C ILE A 16 -8.67 1.08 -8.74
N ALA A 17 -7.39 0.82 -8.68
CA ALA A 17 -6.84 -0.53 -8.74
C ALA A 17 -5.93 -0.80 -7.55
N SER A 18 -5.64 -2.05 -7.29
CA SER A 18 -4.65 -2.47 -6.31
C SER A 18 -3.83 -3.62 -6.84
N MET A 19 -2.58 -3.71 -6.40
CA MET A 19 -1.72 -4.81 -6.74
C MET A 19 -0.81 -5.20 -5.59
N ASP A 20 -0.41 -6.45 -5.61
CA ASP A 20 0.60 -7.01 -4.73
C ASP A 20 1.42 -8.07 -5.49
N ALA A 21 2.62 -8.35 -5.02
CA ALA A 21 3.48 -9.36 -5.60
C ALA A 21 4.08 -10.25 -4.50
N THR A 22 4.16 -11.54 -4.78
CA THR A 22 4.83 -12.49 -3.90
C THR A 22 5.84 -13.32 -4.66
N THR A 23 6.87 -13.79 -3.95
CA THR A 23 7.86 -14.68 -4.54
C THR A 23 7.36 -16.11 -4.50
N LEU A 24 7.58 -16.84 -5.60
CA LEU A 24 7.34 -18.27 -5.71
C LEU A 24 8.66 -19.01 -5.92
N GLN A 25 8.75 -20.24 -5.42
CA GLN A 25 9.81 -21.16 -5.79
C GLN A 25 9.23 -22.21 -6.74
N VAL A 26 9.73 -22.23 -7.98
CA VAL A 26 9.33 -23.19 -9.00
C VAL A 26 10.47 -24.20 -9.17
N LEU A 27 10.24 -25.46 -8.78
CA LEU A 27 11.29 -26.47 -8.72
C LEU A 27 11.75 -26.95 -10.11
N ASN A 28 10.82 -27.01 -11.07
CA ASN A 28 11.07 -27.52 -12.43
C ASN A 28 10.81 -26.47 -13.50
N GLU A 29 11.58 -25.40 -13.47
CA GLU A 29 11.51 -24.32 -14.46
C GLU A 29 12.65 -24.51 -15.47
N PRO A 30 12.37 -24.65 -16.78
CA PRO A 30 13.39 -24.92 -17.79
C PRO A 30 14.51 -23.87 -17.76
N GLY A 31 15.77 -24.31 -17.71
CA GLY A 31 16.94 -23.43 -17.75
C GLY A 31 17.21 -22.60 -16.50
N ARG A 32 16.50 -22.86 -15.39
CA ARG A 32 16.69 -22.13 -14.13
C ARG A 32 17.02 -23.03 -12.94
N ASN A 33 17.78 -22.48 -12.01
CA ASN A 33 18.08 -23.16 -10.75
C ASN A 33 16.80 -23.24 -9.89
N PRO A 34 16.48 -24.40 -9.28
CA PRO A 34 15.32 -24.56 -8.41
C PRO A 34 15.22 -23.60 -7.22
N THR A 35 16.35 -22.99 -6.80
CA THR A 35 16.38 -21.99 -5.72
C THR A 35 16.12 -20.56 -6.21
N THR A 36 16.04 -20.34 -7.53
CA THR A 36 15.76 -19.01 -8.08
C THR A 36 14.28 -18.67 -7.83
N LYS A 37 14.03 -17.45 -7.36
CA LYS A 37 12.67 -16.98 -7.10
C LYS A 37 12.02 -16.52 -8.39
N SER A 38 10.78 -16.94 -8.60
CA SER A 38 9.83 -16.40 -9.57
C SER A 38 8.78 -15.57 -8.81
N TYR A 39 7.90 -14.89 -9.52
CA TYR A 39 6.96 -13.95 -8.94
C TYR A 39 5.53 -14.25 -9.40
N ALA A 40 4.59 -14.17 -8.46
CA ALA A 40 3.17 -14.07 -8.75
C ALA A 40 2.71 -12.64 -8.44
N TYR A 41 2.00 -12.06 -9.38
CA TYR A 41 1.36 -10.76 -9.25
C TYR A 41 -0.13 -10.95 -9.12
N CYS A 42 -0.75 -10.18 -8.24
CA CYS A 42 -2.19 -10.09 -8.08
C CYS A 42 -2.62 -8.66 -8.42
N PHE A 43 -3.46 -8.52 -9.42
CA PHE A 43 -4.07 -7.25 -9.82
C PHE A 43 -5.56 -7.30 -9.47
N ARG A 44 -6.06 -6.26 -8.87
CA ARG A 44 -7.44 -6.15 -8.44
C ARG A 44 -8.00 -4.77 -8.76
N GLY A 45 -9.16 -4.71 -9.39
CA GLY A 45 -9.91 -3.48 -9.64
C GLY A 45 -11.38 -3.66 -9.30
N GLY A 46 -12.10 -2.53 -9.23
CA GLY A 46 -13.51 -2.52 -8.87
C GLY A 46 -13.78 -2.48 -7.36
N GLY A 47 -15.06 -2.38 -7.01
CA GLY A 47 -15.54 -2.30 -5.63
C GLY A 47 -15.41 -3.61 -4.84
N GLU A 48 -15.74 -3.58 -3.54
CA GLU A 48 -15.67 -4.78 -2.67
C GLU A 48 -16.51 -5.97 -3.18
N LYS A 49 -17.64 -5.71 -3.87
CA LYS A 49 -18.61 -6.74 -4.29
C LYS A 49 -18.42 -7.22 -5.72
N GLU A 50 -17.76 -6.44 -6.56
CA GLU A 50 -17.64 -6.70 -8.01
C GLU A 50 -16.16 -6.61 -8.45
N ALA A 51 -15.26 -7.02 -7.59
CA ALA A 51 -13.84 -6.96 -7.89
C ALA A 51 -13.47 -7.98 -8.96
N ALA A 52 -12.86 -7.48 -10.05
CA ALA A 52 -12.08 -8.31 -10.95
C ALA A 52 -10.72 -8.58 -10.32
N ILE A 53 -10.26 -9.83 -10.36
CA ILE A 53 -8.95 -10.23 -9.84
C ILE A 53 -8.23 -11.03 -10.92
N VAL A 54 -7.01 -10.62 -11.23
CA VAL A 54 -6.14 -11.29 -12.21
C VAL A 54 -4.83 -11.66 -11.54
N TYR A 55 -4.41 -12.91 -11.72
CA TYR A 55 -3.10 -13.39 -11.29
C TYR A 55 -2.22 -13.60 -12.50
N GLU A 56 -1.01 -13.05 -12.41
CA GLU A 56 0.00 -13.19 -13.46
C GLU A 56 1.29 -13.77 -12.87
N TYR A 57 1.90 -14.67 -13.62
CA TYR A 57 3.19 -15.27 -13.29
C TYR A 57 4.30 -14.62 -14.09
N ASN A 58 5.42 -14.38 -13.45
CA ASN A 58 6.64 -13.94 -14.14
C ASN A 58 7.88 -14.62 -13.55
N GLU A 59 8.76 -15.08 -14.40
CA GLU A 59 10.02 -15.71 -13.98
C GLU A 59 10.93 -14.78 -13.21
N LYS A 60 10.82 -13.48 -13.42
CA LYS A 60 11.66 -12.44 -12.81
C LYS A 60 10.81 -11.32 -12.24
N GLU A 61 11.37 -10.61 -11.27
CA GLU A 61 10.83 -9.31 -10.91
C GLU A 61 10.94 -8.36 -12.10
N HIS A 62 9.82 -7.89 -12.62
CA HIS A 62 9.80 -7.18 -13.89
C HIS A 62 9.02 -5.88 -13.80
N LYS A 63 9.72 -4.77 -13.53
CA LYS A 63 9.13 -3.43 -13.40
C LYS A 63 8.36 -3.00 -14.64
N GLN A 64 8.95 -3.24 -15.82
CA GLN A 64 8.33 -2.90 -17.10
C GLN A 64 7.02 -3.67 -17.30
N PHE A 65 6.96 -4.94 -16.89
CA PHE A 65 5.74 -5.74 -16.96
C PHE A 65 4.56 -5.08 -16.21
N VAL A 66 4.81 -4.56 -15.01
CA VAL A 66 3.76 -3.86 -14.23
C VAL A 66 3.34 -2.57 -14.90
N LYS A 67 4.29 -1.82 -15.45
CA LYS A 67 4.00 -0.61 -16.20
C LYS A 67 3.14 -0.90 -17.44
N ASP A 68 3.50 -1.92 -18.21
CA ASP A 68 2.78 -2.34 -19.42
C ASP A 68 1.39 -2.91 -19.06
N TRP A 69 1.30 -3.56 -17.89
CA TRP A 69 0.02 -4.10 -17.41
C TRP A 69 -1.01 -3.01 -17.14
N PHE A 70 -0.56 -1.85 -16.64
CA PHE A 70 -1.39 -0.66 -16.37
C PHE A 70 -1.42 0.32 -17.56
N GLU A 71 -1.03 -0.10 -18.76
CA GLU A 71 -1.17 0.75 -19.95
C GLU A 71 -2.64 1.13 -20.16
N GLY A 72 -2.89 2.44 -20.31
CA GLY A 72 -4.26 2.99 -20.45
C GLY A 72 -4.99 3.25 -19.12
N PHE A 73 -4.47 2.79 -17.97
CA PHE A 73 -5.09 3.06 -16.68
C PHE A 73 -4.93 4.55 -16.30
N SER A 74 -5.97 5.11 -15.68
CA SER A 74 -5.95 6.46 -15.12
C SER A 74 -6.64 6.47 -13.76
N GLY A 75 -5.90 6.79 -12.69
CA GLY A 75 -6.45 6.83 -11.34
C GLY A 75 -5.46 6.37 -10.27
N ALA A 76 -5.96 5.91 -9.13
CA ALA A 76 -5.16 5.51 -8.00
C ALA A 76 -4.83 4.00 -8.03
N VAL A 77 -3.53 3.67 -7.89
CA VAL A 77 -3.09 2.28 -7.71
C VAL A 77 -2.61 2.06 -6.28
N HIS A 78 -3.28 1.15 -5.58
CA HIS A 78 -2.92 0.78 -4.21
C HIS A 78 -1.88 -0.34 -4.19
N SER A 79 -0.72 -0.05 -3.63
CA SER A 79 0.37 -1.02 -3.44
C SER A 79 1.12 -0.78 -2.14
N ASP A 80 2.14 -1.58 -1.87
CA ASP A 80 3.18 -1.19 -0.94
C ASP A 80 4.08 -0.09 -1.56
N ALA A 81 4.92 0.52 -0.75
CA ALA A 81 5.85 1.56 -1.21
C ALA A 81 7.21 0.95 -1.58
N ASP A 82 7.23 -0.19 -2.26
CA ASP A 82 8.47 -0.76 -2.77
C ASP A 82 8.97 0.07 -3.98
N SER A 83 10.29 0.17 -4.09
CA SER A 83 10.95 0.84 -5.22
C SER A 83 10.61 0.21 -6.57
N PHE A 84 10.12 -1.02 -6.55
CA PHE A 84 9.61 -1.74 -7.70
C PHE A 84 8.50 -0.99 -8.45
N PHE A 85 7.64 -0.25 -7.74
CA PHE A 85 6.52 0.51 -8.33
C PHE A 85 6.89 1.92 -8.81
N GLY A 86 8.16 2.33 -8.65
CA GLY A 86 8.59 3.68 -8.99
C GLY A 86 8.30 4.07 -10.44
N ASP A 87 8.54 3.15 -11.38
CA ASP A 87 8.33 3.39 -12.81
C ASP A 87 6.83 3.45 -13.19
N LEU A 88 5.97 2.76 -12.45
CA LEU A 88 4.52 2.88 -12.58
C LEU A 88 4.05 4.27 -12.15
N TYR A 89 4.46 4.70 -10.97
CA TYR A 89 4.07 5.99 -10.40
C TYR A 89 4.74 7.21 -11.04
N ALA A 90 5.72 6.99 -11.91
CA ALA A 90 6.28 8.05 -12.75
C ALA A 90 5.35 8.41 -13.93
N GLN A 91 4.31 7.65 -14.20
CA GLN A 91 3.29 7.99 -15.19
C GLN A 91 2.38 9.09 -14.65
N THR A 92 2.07 10.09 -15.46
CA THR A 92 1.31 11.28 -15.05
C THR A 92 -0.15 11.01 -14.67
N ASN A 93 -0.70 9.90 -15.12
CA ASN A 93 -2.09 9.48 -14.91
C ASN A 93 -2.28 8.43 -13.82
N VAL A 94 -1.18 7.98 -13.18
CA VAL A 94 -1.23 6.98 -12.12
C VAL A 94 -0.85 7.61 -10.78
N GLU A 95 -1.77 7.60 -9.84
CA GLU A 95 -1.56 8.15 -8.51
C GLU A 95 -1.18 7.05 -7.50
N PRO A 96 -0.08 7.22 -6.74
CA PRO A 96 0.29 6.27 -5.69
C PRO A 96 -0.69 6.36 -4.51
N LEU A 97 -1.38 5.26 -4.22
CA LEU A 97 -2.12 5.05 -2.97
C LEU A 97 -1.34 4.00 -2.17
N LEU A 98 -0.69 4.39 -1.07
CA LEU A 98 0.28 3.53 -0.41
C LEU A 98 -0.24 2.91 0.89
N CYS A 99 0.15 1.67 1.11
CA CYS A 99 -0.31 0.84 2.21
C CYS A 99 0.23 1.31 3.57
N ASN A 100 -0.64 1.87 4.42
CA ASN A 100 -0.27 2.28 5.78
C ASN A 100 0.11 1.11 6.70
N ALA A 101 -0.35 -0.11 6.42
CA ALA A 101 0.07 -1.29 7.17
C ALA A 101 1.58 -1.54 7.05
N HIS A 102 2.19 -1.31 5.88
CA HIS A 102 3.63 -1.44 5.68
C HIS A 102 4.43 -0.39 6.46
N ALA A 103 4.01 0.87 6.45
CA ALA A 103 4.63 1.91 7.26
C ALA A 103 4.51 1.60 8.77
N ARG A 104 3.34 1.19 9.23
CA ARG A 104 3.07 0.79 10.61
C ARG A 104 3.94 -0.39 11.04
N ARG A 105 4.09 -1.44 10.21
CA ARG A 105 4.91 -2.64 10.51
C ARG A 105 6.37 -2.28 10.81
N LYS A 106 6.94 -1.22 10.21
CA LYS A 106 8.30 -0.76 10.50
C LYS A 106 8.46 -0.25 11.93
N PHE A 107 7.48 0.46 12.47
CA PHE A 107 7.48 0.87 13.88
C PHE A 107 7.15 -0.29 14.82
N GLU A 108 6.21 -1.15 14.44
CA GLU A 108 5.84 -2.34 15.22
C GLU A 108 7.03 -3.28 15.45
N ALA A 109 7.87 -3.51 14.44
CA ALA A 109 9.06 -4.32 14.57
C ALA A 109 10.00 -3.81 15.66
N ILE A 110 10.12 -2.47 15.82
CA ILE A 110 10.93 -1.85 16.86
C ILE A 110 10.31 -2.05 18.24
N THR A 111 8.99 -1.91 18.37
CA THR A 111 8.31 -2.09 19.66
C THR A 111 8.42 -3.52 20.19
N LYS A 112 8.51 -4.52 19.31
CA LYS A 112 8.72 -5.93 19.68
C LYS A 112 10.12 -6.21 20.27
N THR A 113 11.11 -5.41 19.92
CA THR A 113 12.49 -5.59 20.39
C THR A 113 12.85 -4.69 21.56
N THR A 114 11.99 -3.73 21.93
CA THR A 114 12.28 -2.70 22.92
C THR A 114 11.27 -2.74 24.06
N LYS A 115 11.75 -3.00 25.31
CA LYS A 115 10.89 -3.02 26.50
C LYS A 115 10.47 -1.61 26.99
N LYS A 116 11.29 -0.58 26.71
CA LYS A 116 11.01 0.81 27.12
C LYS A 116 10.14 1.51 26.09
N LYS A 117 9.13 2.25 26.56
CA LYS A 117 8.33 3.13 25.71
C LYS A 117 9.22 4.22 25.09
N GLY A 118 9.10 4.41 23.76
CA GLY A 118 9.91 5.36 23.00
C GLY A 118 9.18 5.83 21.73
N LEU A 119 9.93 6.40 20.78
CA LEU A 119 9.37 7.00 19.57
C LEU A 119 8.50 6.03 18.75
N ALA A 120 8.90 4.76 18.64
CA ALA A 120 8.12 3.75 17.92
C ALA A 120 6.77 3.48 18.58
N HIS A 121 6.69 3.51 19.93
CA HIS A 121 5.42 3.36 20.64
C HIS A 121 4.49 4.56 20.43
N HIS A 122 5.04 5.78 20.33
CA HIS A 122 4.27 6.96 19.97
C HIS A 122 3.68 6.82 18.56
N ALA A 123 4.50 6.46 17.56
CA ALA A 123 4.01 6.23 16.22
C ALA A 123 2.90 5.16 16.17
N MET A 124 3.08 4.04 16.89
CA MET A 124 2.05 3.00 17.01
C MET A 124 0.76 3.51 17.65
N SER A 125 0.83 4.43 18.62
CA SER A 125 -0.36 5.03 19.23
C SER A 125 -1.14 5.92 18.25
N VAL A 126 -0.43 6.64 17.37
CA VAL A 126 -1.06 7.43 16.29
C VAL A 126 -1.76 6.52 15.29
N TYR A 127 -1.07 5.50 14.79
CA TYR A 127 -1.69 4.51 13.91
C TYR A 127 -2.91 3.85 14.55
N ALA A 128 -2.84 3.49 15.83
CA ALA A 128 -3.97 2.91 16.56
C ALA A 128 -5.22 3.81 16.53
N LYS A 129 -5.04 5.13 16.73
CA LYS A 129 -6.15 6.11 16.64
C LYS A 129 -6.72 6.18 15.23
N ILE A 130 -5.88 6.23 14.20
CA ILE A 130 -6.30 6.28 12.80
C ILE A 130 -7.11 5.02 12.45
N TYR A 131 -6.58 3.83 12.74
CA TYR A 131 -7.28 2.57 12.49
C TYR A 131 -8.55 2.41 13.33
N GLN A 132 -8.64 3.05 14.49
CA GLN A 132 -9.86 3.08 15.28
C GLN A 132 -10.97 3.89 14.59
N ILE A 133 -10.62 5.03 13.98
CA ILE A 133 -11.55 5.85 13.19
C ILE A 133 -12.06 5.02 11.99
N GLU A 134 -11.15 4.41 11.22
CA GLU A 134 -11.51 3.57 10.07
C GLU A 134 -12.44 2.43 10.46
N ARG A 135 -12.13 1.72 11.55
CA ARG A 135 -12.97 0.63 12.05
C ARG A 135 -14.36 1.10 12.46
N LYS A 136 -14.45 2.26 13.12
CA LYS A 136 -15.73 2.83 13.52
C LYS A 136 -16.61 3.14 12.30
N MET A 137 -16.06 3.79 11.28
CA MET A 137 -16.77 4.09 10.05
C MET A 137 -17.29 2.82 9.36
N LYS A 138 -16.46 1.75 9.31
CA LYS A 138 -16.85 0.45 8.74
C LYS A 138 -17.98 -0.21 9.52
N VAL A 139 -17.93 -0.22 10.85
CA VAL A 139 -18.98 -0.77 11.72
C VAL A 139 -20.29 0.00 11.55
N GLU A 140 -20.22 1.33 11.45
CA GLU A 140 -21.36 2.21 11.24
C GLU A 140 -21.87 2.20 9.79
N LYS A 141 -21.22 1.49 8.87
CA LYS A 141 -21.55 1.39 7.44
C LYS A 141 -21.73 2.76 6.79
N ARG A 142 -20.81 3.69 7.06
CA ARG A 142 -20.83 5.04 6.49
C ARG A 142 -20.72 5.02 4.98
N SER A 143 -21.36 5.98 4.31
CA SER A 143 -21.20 6.19 2.88
C SER A 143 -19.79 6.69 2.54
N PHE A 144 -19.38 6.62 1.27
CA PHE A 144 -18.06 7.10 0.85
C PHE A 144 -17.90 8.60 1.07
N GLU A 145 -18.95 9.39 0.89
CA GLU A 145 -18.96 10.81 1.17
C GLU A 145 -18.78 11.10 2.67
N GLU A 146 -19.48 10.36 3.53
CA GLU A 146 -19.32 10.45 4.99
C GLU A 146 -17.92 10.03 5.42
N ILE A 147 -17.37 8.95 4.85
CA ILE A 147 -15.99 8.48 5.12
C ILE A 147 -15.00 9.57 4.76
N LYS A 148 -15.10 10.16 3.56
CA LYS A 148 -14.23 11.28 3.16
C LYS A 148 -14.34 12.45 4.14
N ALA A 149 -15.55 12.88 4.49
CA ALA A 149 -15.77 13.99 5.43
C ALA A 149 -15.16 13.71 6.81
N ILE A 150 -15.38 12.52 7.37
CA ILE A 150 -14.82 12.11 8.66
C ILE A 150 -13.28 12.05 8.62
N ARG A 151 -12.70 11.57 7.53
CA ARG A 151 -11.25 11.55 7.34
C ARG A 151 -10.66 12.95 7.29
N GLN A 152 -11.29 13.86 6.55
CA GLN A 152 -10.87 15.26 6.48
C GLN A 152 -10.98 15.96 7.84
N GLU A 153 -12.04 15.72 8.60
CA GLU A 153 -12.27 16.34 9.90
C GLU A 153 -11.37 15.75 11.00
N LYS A 154 -11.19 14.42 11.04
CA LYS A 154 -10.59 13.73 12.21
C LYS A 154 -9.25 13.08 11.90
N THR A 155 -9.08 12.46 10.73
CA THR A 155 -7.86 11.71 10.40
C THR A 155 -6.76 12.61 9.87
N LEU A 156 -7.09 13.54 8.97
CA LEU A 156 -6.10 14.43 8.36
C LEU A 156 -5.39 15.32 9.38
N PRO A 157 -6.05 15.91 10.40
CA PRO A 157 -5.35 16.63 11.47
C PRO A 157 -4.40 15.73 12.27
N LEU A 158 -4.77 14.47 12.54
CA LEU A 158 -3.87 13.50 13.20
C LEU A 158 -2.64 13.20 12.34
N LEU A 159 -2.83 13.01 11.04
CA LEU A 159 -1.75 12.81 10.08
C LEU A 159 -0.83 14.02 10.01
N ASN A 160 -1.35 15.23 9.90
CA ASN A 160 -0.56 16.47 9.85
C ASN A 160 0.32 16.63 11.09
N ASN A 161 -0.25 16.42 12.29
CA ASN A 161 0.49 16.45 13.53
C ASN A 161 1.54 15.34 13.59
N PHE A 162 1.23 14.17 13.04
CA PHE A 162 2.17 13.06 12.97
C PHE A 162 3.32 13.34 12.00
N LYS A 163 3.06 13.95 10.85
CA LYS A 163 4.10 14.38 9.90
C LYS A 163 5.08 15.33 10.56
N GLN A 164 4.56 16.40 11.17
CA GLN A 164 5.38 17.37 11.88
C GLN A 164 6.23 16.70 12.97
N TRP A 165 5.63 15.81 13.76
CA TRP A 165 6.36 15.08 14.80
C TRP A 165 7.45 14.18 14.18
N LEU A 166 7.21 13.50 13.05
CA LEU A 166 8.21 12.68 12.38
C LEU A 166 9.38 13.53 11.87
N GLU A 167 9.10 14.71 11.27
CA GLU A 167 10.10 15.67 10.79
C GLU A 167 10.98 16.17 11.94
N GLU A 168 10.38 16.56 13.07
CA GLU A 168 11.13 16.96 14.27
C GLU A 168 12.03 15.84 14.81
N LYS A 169 11.54 14.59 14.84
CA LYS A 169 12.30 13.45 15.37
C LYS A 169 13.36 12.94 14.41
N GLN A 170 13.18 13.12 13.10
CA GLN A 170 14.14 12.72 12.07
C GLN A 170 15.53 13.32 12.33
N ALA A 171 15.60 14.59 12.71
CA ALA A 171 16.85 15.30 13.00
C ALA A 171 17.52 14.83 14.31
N LEU A 172 16.77 14.21 15.23
CA LEU A 172 17.23 13.86 16.58
C LEU A 172 17.66 12.40 16.73
N VAL A 173 17.40 11.55 15.73
CA VAL A 173 17.70 10.12 15.81
C VAL A 173 18.96 9.77 15.02
N PRO A 174 19.76 8.78 15.46
CA PRO A 174 20.93 8.33 14.70
C PRO A 174 20.48 7.79 13.33
N GLN A 175 21.04 8.32 12.24
CA GLN A 175 20.59 8.08 10.87
C GLN A 175 20.50 6.61 10.45
N LYS A 176 21.39 5.75 10.96
CA LYS A 176 21.42 4.30 10.66
C LYS A 176 20.52 3.47 11.57
N SER A 177 19.86 4.09 12.56
CA SER A 177 19.02 3.37 13.53
C SER A 177 17.74 2.82 12.88
N PRO A 178 17.14 1.73 13.42
CA PRO A 178 15.86 1.22 12.95
C PRO A 178 14.75 2.28 12.97
N ILE A 179 14.73 3.14 13.99
CA ILE A 179 13.73 4.21 14.10
C ILE A 179 13.91 5.27 13.02
N ALA A 180 15.15 5.66 12.67
CA ALA A 180 15.42 6.57 11.56
C ALA A 180 14.94 5.98 10.23
N LYS A 181 15.18 4.68 10.00
CA LYS A 181 14.70 3.99 8.79
C LYS A 181 13.17 4.01 8.70
N ALA A 182 12.45 3.79 9.81
CA ALA A 182 11.00 3.82 9.84
C ALA A 182 10.45 5.24 9.59
N ILE A 183 11.05 6.26 10.21
CA ILE A 183 10.70 7.68 10.01
C ILE A 183 10.95 8.08 8.55
N ASN A 184 12.15 7.82 8.02
CA ASN A 184 12.53 8.19 6.65
C ASN A 184 11.64 7.51 5.61
N TYR A 185 11.28 6.23 5.82
CA TYR A 185 10.33 5.53 4.97
C TYR A 185 8.98 6.23 4.97
N THR A 186 8.43 6.54 6.13
CA THR A 186 7.11 7.16 6.26
C THR A 186 7.09 8.56 5.64
N LEU A 187 8.11 9.39 5.90
CA LEU A 187 8.20 10.74 5.32
C LEU A 187 8.40 10.73 3.81
N ARG A 188 9.25 9.83 3.29
CA ARG A 188 9.49 9.70 1.84
C ARG A 188 8.20 9.37 1.08
N HIS A 189 7.33 8.59 1.68
CA HIS A 189 6.11 8.09 1.05
C HIS A 189 4.84 8.80 1.54
N TRP A 190 5.01 9.96 2.19
CA TRP A 190 3.95 10.63 2.93
C TRP A 190 2.69 10.89 2.10
N ASP A 191 2.84 11.46 0.92
CA ASP A 191 1.71 11.87 0.09
C ASP A 191 0.85 10.66 -0.33
N GLY A 192 1.48 9.57 -0.74
CA GLY A 192 0.77 8.33 -1.04
C GLY A 192 0.14 7.65 0.19
N LEU A 193 0.78 7.78 1.38
CA LEU A 193 0.23 7.26 2.64
C LEU A 193 -0.94 8.10 3.17
N ALA A 194 -0.98 9.39 2.88
CA ALA A 194 -2.07 10.28 3.30
C ALA A 194 -3.24 10.32 2.32
N ARG A 195 -3.01 9.92 1.05
CA ARG A 195 -3.98 10.01 -0.06
C ARG A 195 -5.32 9.31 0.23
N PHE A 196 -5.37 8.28 1.06
CA PHE A 196 -6.64 7.63 1.40
C PHE A 196 -7.67 8.59 2.04
N CYS A 197 -7.23 9.76 2.52
CA CYS A 197 -8.13 10.80 3.02
C CYS A 197 -8.81 11.60 1.90
N GLU A 198 -8.38 11.51 0.65
CA GLU A 198 -8.89 12.31 -0.46
C GLU A 198 -10.18 11.74 -1.05
N ASP A 199 -10.39 10.42 -0.93
CA ASP A 199 -11.60 9.74 -1.41
C ASP A 199 -12.05 8.67 -0.40
N GLY A 200 -13.36 8.61 -0.13
CA GLY A 200 -13.92 7.61 0.79
C GLY A 200 -13.84 6.17 0.30
N ARG A 201 -13.65 5.96 -0.99
CA ARG A 201 -13.46 4.65 -1.62
C ARG A 201 -12.05 4.08 -1.41
N TYR A 202 -11.06 4.96 -1.16
CA TYR A 202 -9.68 4.53 -0.94
C TYR A 202 -9.56 3.78 0.38
N LEU A 203 -8.85 2.66 0.36
CA LEU A 203 -8.56 1.90 1.56
C LEU A 203 -7.30 2.43 2.23
N ILE A 204 -7.24 2.37 3.56
CA ILE A 204 -6.06 2.76 4.34
C ILE A 204 -4.88 1.80 4.14
N ASP A 205 -5.16 0.55 3.81
CA ASP A 205 -4.12 -0.47 3.57
C ASP A 205 -4.52 -1.46 2.46
N ASN A 206 -3.51 -2.12 1.89
CA ASN A 206 -3.65 -3.08 0.80
C ASN A 206 -3.89 -4.52 1.29
N ASN A 207 -4.31 -4.71 2.53
CA ASN A 207 -4.49 -6.04 3.13
C ASN A 207 -5.52 -6.92 2.38
N HIS A 208 -6.42 -6.32 1.60
CA HIS A 208 -7.34 -7.07 0.74
C HIS A 208 -6.57 -7.86 -0.32
N THR A 209 -5.76 -7.15 -1.12
CA THR A 209 -4.96 -7.77 -2.18
C THR A 209 -3.89 -8.72 -1.61
N GLU A 210 -3.27 -8.35 -0.47
CA GLU A 210 -2.34 -9.24 0.23
C GLU A 210 -2.98 -10.58 0.66
N ARG A 211 -4.28 -10.63 0.93
CA ARG A 211 -4.99 -11.87 1.28
C ARG A 211 -5.32 -12.72 0.08
N GLU A 212 -5.59 -12.10 -1.07
CA GLU A 212 -5.86 -12.82 -2.32
C GLU A 212 -4.64 -13.59 -2.82
N ILE A 213 -3.42 -13.11 -2.51
CA ILE A 213 -2.18 -13.73 -3.00
C ILE A 213 -1.57 -14.76 -2.00
N LYS A 214 -2.17 -14.94 -0.82
CA LYS A 214 -1.72 -15.89 0.20
C LYS A 214 -2.55 -17.15 0.21
#